data_126edaf223e6c92f731c4f07b3455912
#
_entry.id   126edaf223e6c92f731c4f07b3455912
#
_cell.length_a   1.000
_cell.length_b   1.000
_cell.length_c   1.000
_cell.angle_alpha   90.00
_cell.angle_beta   90.00
_cell.angle_gamma   90.00
#
_symmetry.space_group_name_H-M   'P 1'
#
loop_
_entity.id
_entity.type
_entity.pdbx_description
1 polymer ?
#
loop_
_entity_poly.entity_id
_entity_poly.type
_entity_poly.pdbx_seq_one_letter_code
_entity_poly.pdbx_strand_id
1 'polypeptide(L)'
;MNWAVIFNRMFELIDQDGTPNYFSGARFLRKVREIDQYFPTYQQFIDQRRLEGKSTTRRDYYYDILLGLPEPTRVAFINSVLDELDESATAKVAELRAIFGGAVLGPVAVVPGHGWNANRLNEYLGEIDDCIATTQYERAVTLAYTCLEGFYKAFVVHCVPEGADETEIIALAKSIKKYLSQTIGSYPDEALTMVTHISHTVDRARNRFSEAHFDEEAARWLAVYVRDLVNTQIRLLLHFF
;
A
#
# COMPACT_ATOMS: atom_id res chain seq x y z
N MET A 1 1.80 7.87 -11.52
CA MET A 1 2.97 8.26 -10.67
C MET A 1 3.87 9.21 -11.45
N ASN A 2 4.50 10.24 -10.82
CA ASN A 2 5.41 11.14 -11.53
C ASN A 2 6.85 10.59 -11.49
N TRP A 3 7.19 9.76 -12.48
CA TRP A 3 8.48 9.09 -12.57
C TRP A 3 9.68 10.03 -12.74
N ALA A 4 9.47 11.21 -13.33
CA ALA A 4 10.55 12.19 -13.47
C ALA A 4 10.98 12.77 -12.10
N VAL A 5 10.02 13.06 -11.22
CA VAL A 5 10.31 13.54 -9.86
C VAL A 5 11.02 12.46 -9.04
N ILE A 6 10.52 11.22 -9.09
CA ILE A 6 11.10 10.09 -8.38
C ILE A 6 12.54 9.84 -8.86
N PHE A 7 12.73 9.79 -10.18
CA PHE A 7 14.05 9.61 -10.77
C PHE A 7 15.04 10.70 -10.33
N ASN A 8 14.66 11.97 -10.41
CA ASN A 8 15.54 13.07 -10.05
C ASN A 8 16.00 12.96 -8.58
N ARG A 9 15.10 12.67 -7.67
CA ARG A 9 15.45 12.48 -6.25
C ARG A 9 16.34 11.24 -6.02
N MET A 10 16.06 10.13 -6.70
CA MET A 10 16.94 8.96 -6.66
C MET A 10 18.33 9.32 -7.22
N PHE A 11 18.37 10.00 -8.37
CA PHE A 11 19.62 10.37 -9.01
C PHE A 11 20.50 11.27 -8.11
N GLU A 12 19.90 12.23 -7.39
CA GLU A 12 20.61 13.05 -6.40
C GLU A 12 21.27 12.22 -5.29
N LEU A 13 20.68 11.08 -4.93
CA LEU A 13 21.23 10.18 -3.91
C LEU A 13 22.40 9.35 -4.43
N ILE A 14 22.34 8.94 -5.71
CA ILE A 14 23.32 8.02 -6.32
C ILE A 14 24.37 8.72 -7.16
N ASP A 15 24.27 10.02 -7.38
CA ASP A 15 25.26 10.83 -8.15
C ASP A 15 26.24 11.59 -7.23
N GLN A 16 26.64 10.96 -6.12
CA GLN A 16 27.54 11.55 -5.13
C GLN A 16 28.97 10.97 -5.31
N ASP A 17 29.70 11.52 -6.26
CA ASP A 17 31.04 11.05 -6.57
C ASP A 17 31.98 11.06 -5.35
N GLY A 18 32.77 10.02 -5.20
CA GLY A 18 33.68 9.85 -4.07
C GLY A 18 33.01 9.34 -2.78
N THR A 19 31.70 9.05 -2.79
CA THR A 19 30.97 8.47 -1.64
C THR A 19 30.60 7.00 -1.89
N PRO A 20 30.31 6.21 -0.82
CA PRO A 20 29.77 4.86 -0.97
C PRO A 20 28.46 4.80 -1.76
N ASN A 21 27.68 5.90 -1.76
CA ASN A 21 26.39 6.02 -2.43
C ASN A 21 26.51 6.26 -3.94
N TYR A 22 27.73 6.46 -4.45
CA TYR A 22 27.93 6.68 -5.86
C TYR A 22 27.65 5.44 -6.71
N PHE A 23 26.71 5.56 -7.63
CA PHE A 23 26.45 4.55 -8.65
C PHE A 23 27.13 4.93 -9.97
N SER A 24 28.22 4.23 -10.28
CA SER A 24 28.78 4.27 -11.63
C SER A 24 27.82 3.63 -12.63
N GLY A 25 28.00 3.91 -13.92
CA GLY A 25 27.22 3.28 -14.98
C GLY A 25 27.21 1.74 -14.89
N ALA A 26 28.39 1.16 -14.64
CA ALA A 26 28.52 -0.28 -14.48
C ALA A 26 27.76 -0.83 -13.25
N ARG A 27 27.78 -0.11 -12.12
CA ARG A 27 27.05 -0.49 -10.90
C ARG A 27 25.54 -0.43 -11.13
N PHE A 28 25.05 0.62 -11.80
CA PHE A 28 23.63 0.78 -12.11
C PHE A 28 23.13 -0.34 -13.04
N LEU A 29 23.87 -0.62 -14.14
CA LEU A 29 23.47 -1.68 -15.06
C LEU A 29 23.55 -3.08 -14.42
N ARG A 30 24.46 -3.30 -13.47
CA ARG A 30 24.47 -4.54 -12.70
C ARG A 30 23.13 -4.74 -11.95
N LYS A 31 22.58 -3.67 -11.34
CA LYS A 31 21.26 -3.72 -10.71
C LYS A 31 20.13 -4.01 -11.70
N VAL A 32 20.18 -3.43 -12.88
CA VAL A 32 19.21 -3.74 -13.95
C VAL A 32 19.25 -5.23 -14.29
N ARG A 33 20.45 -5.82 -14.37
CA ARG A 33 20.66 -7.23 -14.70
C ARG A 33 20.24 -8.20 -13.57
N GLU A 34 20.10 -7.75 -12.35
CA GLU A 34 19.48 -8.54 -11.26
C GLU A 34 17.99 -8.78 -11.53
N ILE A 35 17.34 -7.90 -12.30
CA ILE A 35 15.92 -7.99 -12.66
C ILE A 35 15.75 -8.58 -14.07
N ASP A 36 16.58 -8.16 -15.01
CA ASP A 36 16.61 -8.65 -16.40
C ASP A 36 18.01 -9.19 -16.74
N GLN A 37 18.18 -10.49 -16.56
CA GLN A 37 19.47 -11.17 -16.81
C GLN A 37 19.98 -11.04 -18.26
N TYR A 38 19.09 -10.72 -19.22
CA TYR A 38 19.42 -10.55 -20.63
C TYR A 38 19.81 -9.11 -20.98
N PHE A 39 19.69 -8.17 -20.03
CA PHE A 39 20.08 -6.79 -20.26
C PHE A 39 21.57 -6.71 -20.61
N PRO A 40 21.97 -5.91 -21.63
CA PRO A 40 23.35 -5.84 -22.09
C PRO A 40 24.33 -5.40 -21.00
N THR A 41 25.60 -5.78 -21.14
CA THR A 41 26.65 -5.27 -20.29
C THR A 41 26.84 -3.76 -20.49
N TYR A 42 27.49 -3.07 -19.54
CA TYR A 42 27.69 -1.63 -19.61
C TYR A 42 28.34 -1.20 -20.94
N GLN A 43 29.39 -1.89 -21.38
CA GLN A 43 30.08 -1.53 -22.63
C GLN A 43 29.17 -1.73 -23.84
N GLN A 44 28.51 -2.88 -23.94
CA GLN A 44 27.60 -3.17 -25.04
C GLN A 44 26.45 -2.15 -25.10
N PHE A 45 25.88 -1.78 -23.93
CA PHE A 45 24.82 -0.82 -23.84
C PHE A 45 25.23 0.58 -24.29
N ILE A 46 26.40 1.05 -23.86
CA ILE A 46 26.93 2.37 -24.26
C ILE A 46 27.26 2.41 -25.75
N ASP A 47 27.87 1.35 -26.29
CA ASP A 47 28.19 1.27 -27.72
C ASP A 47 26.94 1.25 -28.57
N GLN A 48 25.89 0.51 -28.15
CA GLN A 48 24.58 0.52 -28.80
C GLN A 48 23.97 1.93 -28.80
N ARG A 49 23.97 2.63 -27.67
CA ARG A 49 23.44 4.00 -27.58
C ARG A 49 24.19 4.98 -28.52
N ARG A 50 25.51 4.85 -28.63
CA ARG A 50 26.30 5.64 -29.57
C ARG A 50 25.87 5.39 -31.02
N LEU A 51 25.69 4.12 -31.39
CA LEU A 51 25.24 3.75 -32.73
C LEU A 51 23.82 4.30 -33.03
N GLU A 52 22.97 4.37 -32.02
CA GLU A 52 21.61 4.91 -32.12
C GLU A 52 21.56 6.45 -32.02
N GLY A 53 22.68 7.13 -31.84
CA GLY A 53 22.76 8.60 -31.67
C GLY A 53 22.12 9.09 -30.35
N LYS A 54 21.94 8.21 -29.35
CA LYS A 54 21.38 8.55 -28.06
C LYS A 54 22.44 9.07 -27.10
N SER A 55 22.01 9.90 -26.14
CA SER A 55 22.89 10.41 -25.07
C SER A 55 23.49 9.27 -24.26
N THR A 56 24.80 9.39 -23.95
CA THR A 56 25.51 8.47 -23.06
C THR A 56 25.80 9.10 -21.70
N THR A 57 25.14 10.21 -21.34
CA THR A 57 25.24 10.76 -19.99
C THR A 57 24.50 9.86 -19.00
N ARG A 58 25.05 9.68 -17.80
CA ARG A 58 24.44 8.79 -16.78
C ARG A 58 22.99 9.14 -16.51
N ARG A 59 22.70 10.41 -16.36
CA ARG A 59 21.34 10.88 -16.06
C ARG A 59 20.35 10.44 -17.13
N ASP A 60 20.70 10.62 -18.40
CA ASP A 60 19.77 10.33 -19.51
C ASP A 60 19.53 8.83 -19.65
N TYR A 61 20.59 8.03 -19.67
CA TYR A 61 20.36 6.60 -19.88
C TYR A 61 19.83 5.88 -18.63
N TYR A 62 20.09 6.35 -17.41
CA TYR A 62 19.44 5.82 -16.23
C TYR A 62 17.92 6.06 -16.28
N TYR A 63 17.53 7.27 -16.71
CA TYR A 63 16.13 7.61 -16.88
C TYR A 63 15.44 6.78 -17.97
N ASP A 64 16.10 6.64 -19.13
CA ASP A 64 15.60 5.82 -20.24
C ASP A 64 15.42 4.34 -19.83
N ILE A 65 16.40 3.79 -19.10
CA ILE A 65 16.30 2.43 -18.57
C ILE A 65 15.11 2.32 -17.61
N LEU A 66 14.99 3.23 -16.66
CA LEU A 66 13.87 3.22 -15.70
C LEU A 66 12.52 3.25 -16.41
N LEU A 67 12.36 4.14 -17.40
CA LEU A 67 11.11 4.23 -18.16
C LEU A 67 10.85 3.01 -19.05
N GLY A 68 11.90 2.33 -19.49
CA GLY A 68 11.79 1.07 -20.26
C GLY A 68 11.28 -0.12 -19.46
N LEU A 69 11.40 -0.10 -18.12
CA LEU A 69 10.88 -1.15 -17.25
C LEU A 69 9.36 -1.07 -17.13
N PRO A 70 8.66 -2.20 -16.99
CA PRO A 70 7.24 -2.23 -16.60
C PRO A 70 7.02 -1.49 -15.27
N GLU A 71 5.88 -0.85 -15.09
CA GLU A 71 5.63 0.02 -13.92
C GLU A 71 5.81 -0.69 -12.56
N PRO A 72 5.31 -1.91 -12.35
CA PRO A 72 5.56 -2.64 -11.10
C PRO A 72 7.06 -2.90 -10.87
N THR A 73 7.79 -3.21 -11.94
CA THR A 73 9.23 -3.48 -11.90
C THR A 73 10.06 -2.23 -11.56
N ARG A 74 9.59 -1.03 -11.95
CA ARG A 74 10.26 0.24 -11.61
C ARG A 74 10.35 0.46 -10.11
N VAL A 75 9.27 0.19 -9.38
CA VAL A 75 9.23 0.32 -7.91
C VAL A 75 10.23 -0.64 -7.26
N ALA A 76 10.19 -1.92 -7.68
CA ALA A 76 11.12 -2.93 -7.17
C ALA A 76 12.59 -2.56 -7.47
N PHE A 77 12.86 -2.09 -8.69
CA PHE A 77 14.20 -1.63 -9.10
C PHE A 77 14.69 -0.47 -8.24
N ILE A 78 13.87 0.58 -8.07
CA ILE A 78 14.26 1.73 -7.24
C ILE A 78 14.52 1.29 -5.80
N ASN A 79 13.67 0.46 -5.22
CA ASN A 79 13.90 -0.07 -3.88
C ASN A 79 15.25 -0.82 -3.80
N SER A 80 15.57 -1.66 -4.77
CA SER A 80 16.84 -2.40 -4.78
C SER A 80 18.07 -1.49 -4.88
N VAL A 81 17.94 -0.33 -5.54
CA VAL A 81 18.98 0.71 -5.57
C VAL A 81 19.09 1.41 -4.22
N LEU A 82 17.97 1.76 -3.62
CA LEU A 82 17.92 2.45 -2.32
C LEU A 82 18.40 1.57 -1.15
N ASP A 83 18.23 0.26 -1.25
CA ASP A 83 18.70 -0.71 -0.24
C ASP A 83 20.24 -0.82 -0.18
N GLU A 84 20.94 -0.40 -1.25
CA GLU A 84 22.41 -0.37 -1.29
C GLU A 84 23.03 0.95 -0.77
N LEU A 85 22.20 1.94 -0.42
CA LEU A 85 22.71 3.20 0.10
C LEU A 85 23.07 3.07 1.58
N ASP A 86 24.10 3.78 1.99
CA ASP A 86 24.57 3.74 3.38
C ASP A 86 23.64 4.53 4.34
N GLU A 87 23.93 4.43 5.63
CA GLU A 87 23.14 5.06 6.69
C GLU A 87 23.04 6.58 6.57
N SER A 88 23.99 7.24 5.92
CA SER A 88 23.97 8.71 5.73
C SER A 88 22.83 9.18 4.84
N ALA A 89 22.30 8.30 3.99
CA ALA A 89 21.17 8.58 3.10
C ALA A 89 19.80 8.25 3.69
N THR A 90 19.73 7.63 4.88
CA THR A 90 18.49 7.01 5.44
C THR A 90 17.27 7.95 5.45
N ALA A 91 17.43 9.20 5.86
CA ALA A 91 16.31 10.15 5.92
C ALA A 91 15.76 10.46 4.50
N LYS A 92 16.64 10.73 3.54
CA LYS A 92 16.25 11.02 2.15
C LYS A 92 15.68 9.78 1.43
N VAL A 93 16.21 8.60 1.76
CA VAL A 93 15.67 7.31 1.28
C VAL A 93 14.24 7.12 1.79
N ALA A 94 13.97 7.38 3.06
CA ALA A 94 12.63 7.31 3.63
C ALA A 94 11.67 8.31 2.96
N GLU A 95 12.11 9.55 2.73
CA GLU A 95 11.32 10.55 1.98
C GLU A 95 11.01 10.09 0.55
N LEU A 96 12.00 9.54 -0.14
CA LEU A 96 11.81 9.06 -1.51
C LEU A 96 10.86 7.87 -1.54
N ARG A 97 11.02 6.90 -0.63
CA ARG A 97 10.10 5.77 -0.50
C ARG A 97 8.67 6.21 -0.21
N ALA A 98 8.48 7.27 0.57
CA ALA A 98 7.16 7.83 0.81
C ALA A 98 6.48 8.35 -0.48
N ILE A 99 7.25 8.85 -1.46
CA ILE A 99 6.71 9.38 -2.72
C ILE A 99 6.19 8.27 -3.63
N PHE A 100 6.96 7.20 -3.84
CA PHE A 100 6.53 6.10 -4.72
C PHE A 100 5.89 4.95 -3.94
N GLY A 101 6.14 4.88 -2.67
CA GLY A 101 5.39 4.02 -1.75
C GLY A 101 3.90 4.36 -1.71
N GLY A 102 3.48 5.49 -2.30
CA GLY A 102 2.14 6.06 -2.16
C GLY A 102 2.01 6.80 -0.83
N ALA A 103 0.88 7.42 -0.57
CA ALA A 103 0.65 8.10 0.69
C ALA A 103 1.16 7.25 1.86
N VAL A 104 1.93 7.88 2.74
CA VAL A 104 2.29 7.26 4.03
C VAL A 104 1.00 6.71 4.60
N LEU A 105 0.96 5.40 4.80
CA LEU A 105 -0.21 4.78 5.39
C LEU A 105 -0.44 5.50 6.74
N GLY A 106 -1.61 6.09 6.92
CA GLY A 106 -1.96 6.71 8.18
C GLY A 106 -1.83 5.68 9.32
N PRO A 107 -1.70 6.11 10.58
CA PRO A 107 -1.57 5.16 11.68
C PRO A 107 -2.73 4.18 11.70
N VAL A 108 -2.44 2.91 11.93
CA VAL A 108 -3.43 1.84 12.06
C VAL A 108 -4.28 2.06 13.30
N ALA A 109 -5.56 1.74 13.25
CA ALA A 109 -6.40 1.66 14.44
C ALA A 109 -5.82 0.60 15.38
N VAL A 110 -5.77 0.90 16.67
CA VAL A 110 -5.34 -0.07 17.69
C VAL A 110 -6.56 -0.42 18.54
N VAL A 111 -6.94 -1.67 18.50
CA VAL A 111 -8.02 -2.19 19.34
C VAL A 111 -7.44 -2.39 20.74
N PRO A 112 -8.05 -1.79 21.81
CA PRO A 112 -7.56 -1.94 23.17
C PRO A 112 -7.48 -3.41 23.58
N GLY A 113 -6.46 -3.77 24.36
CA GLY A 113 -6.16 -5.16 24.75
C GLY A 113 -7.27 -5.89 25.51
N HIS A 114 -8.21 -5.14 26.11
CA HIS A 114 -9.42 -5.67 26.71
C HIS A 114 -10.61 -5.79 25.73
N GLY A 115 -10.42 -5.33 24.50
CA GLY A 115 -11.40 -5.43 23.44
C GLY A 115 -11.49 -6.84 22.86
N TRP A 116 -12.57 -7.10 22.14
CA TRP A 116 -12.89 -8.41 21.55
C TRP A 116 -11.83 -8.87 20.55
N ASN A 117 -11.17 -9.98 20.85
CA ASN A 117 -10.13 -10.52 19.97
C ASN A 117 -9.08 -9.47 19.54
N ALA A 118 -8.79 -8.49 20.42
CA ALA A 118 -7.94 -7.34 20.11
C ALA A 118 -6.60 -7.74 19.47
N ASN A 119 -5.94 -8.77 20.00
CA ASN A 119 -4.66 -9.23 19.46
C ASN A 119 -4.81 -9.65 17.99
N ARG A 120 -5.80 -10.48 17.70
CA ARG A 120 -6.05 -10.96 16.33
C ARG A 120 -6.43 -9.84 15.37
N LEU A 121 -7.23 -8.88 15.83
CA LEU A 121 -7.62 -7.73 15.00
C LEU A 121 -6.42 -6.83 14.73
N ASN A 122 -5.57 -6.58 15.73
CA ASN A 122 -4.36 -5.81 15.57
C ASN A 122 -3.33 -6.52 14.65
N GLU A 123 -3.23 -7.85 14.73
CA GLU A 123 -2.43 -8.66 13.80
C GLU A 123 -2.91 -8.50 12.37
N TYR A 124 -4.21 -8.63 12.10
CA TYR A 124 -4.77 -8.42 10.75
C TYR A 124 -4.54 -7.01 10.23
N LEU A 125 -4.70 -5.99 11.07
CA LEU A 125 -4.45 -4.60 10.66
C LEU A 125 -2.98 -4.38 10.28
N GLY A 126 -2.04 -5.00 11.01
CA GLY A 126 -0.62 -4.99 10.67
C GLY A 126 -0.33 -5.77 9.38
N GLU A 127 -0.93 -6.96 9.21
CA GLU A 127 -0.74 -7.80 8.02
C GLU A 127 -1.26 -7.13 6.74
N ILE A 128 -2.32 -6.32 6.82
CA ILE A 128 -2.79 -5.53 5.67
C ILE A 128 -1.69 -4.57 5.19
N ASP A 129 -1.03 -3.87 6.11
CA ASP A 129 0.04 -2.93 5.78
C ASP A 129 1.25 -3.66 5.17
N ASP A 130 1.62 -4.83 5.70
CA ASP A 130 2.69 -5.67 5.18
C ASP A 130 2.36 -6.18 3.76
N CYS A 131 1.12 -6.60 3.53
CA CYS A 131 0.66 -7.01 2.19
C CYS A 131 0.75 -5.85 1.19
N ILE A 132 0.36 -4.63 1.58
CA ILE A 132 0.49 -3.45 0.73
C ILE A 132 1.96 -3.13 0.44
N ALA A 133 2.84 -3.24 1.45
CA ALA A 133 4.27 -3.00 1.31
C ALA A 133 4.95 -4.02 0.37
N THR A 134 4.46 -5.27 0.39
CA THR A 134 4.97 -6.38 -0.43
C THR A 134 4.21 -6.59 -1.73
N THR A 135 3.38 -5.63 -2.16
CA THR A 135 2.59 -5.65 -3.41
C THR A 135 1.56 -6.79 -3.52
N GLN A 136 1.13 -7.36 -2.39
CA GLN A 136 0.08 -8.41 -2.32
C GLN A 136 -1.30 -7.73 -2.13
N TYR A 137 -1.76 -6.99 -3.13
CA TYR A 137 -2.91 -6.11 -2.99
C TYR A 137 -4.24 -6.86 -2.85
N GLU A 138 -4.41 -7.98 -3.56
CA GLU A 138 -5.59 -8.86 -3.47
C GLU A 138 -5.73 -9.42 -2.06
N ARG A 139 -4.61 -9.84 -1.48
CA ARG A 139 -4.54 -10.33 -0.10
C ARG A 139 -4.86 -9.22 0.89
N ALA A 140 -4.33 -8.02 0.69
CA ALA A 140 -4.64 -6.86 1.53
C ALA A 140 -6.14 -6.55 1.53
N VAL A 141 -6.81 -6.60 0.37
CA VAL A 141 -8.27 -6.41 0.24
C VAL A 141 -9.04 -7.51 0.97
N THR A 142 -8.61 -8.77 0.84
CA THR A 142 -9.23 -9.92 1.53
C THR A 142 -9.11 -9.79 3.04
N LEU A 143 -7.92 -9.46 3.54
CA LEU A 143 -7.67 -9.26 4.98
C LEU A 143 -8.46 -8.08 5.55
N ALA A 144 -8.54 -6.98 4.80
CA ALA A 144 -9.31 -5.80 5.20
C ALA A 144 -10.80 -6.13 5.37
N TYR A 145 -11.39 -6.88 4.44
CA TYR A 145 -12.75 -7.38 4.57
C TYR A 145 -12.90 -8.26 5.82
N THR A 146 -12.03 -9.25 5.99
CA THR A 146 -12.08 -10.20 7.11
C THR A 146 -11.93 -9.47 8.46
N CYS A 147 -11.04 -8.48 8.52
CA CYS A 147 -10.84 -7.66 9.71
C CYS A 147 -12.09 -6.86 10.07
N LEU A 148 -12.72 -6.18 9.08
CA LEU A 148 -13.92 -5.39 9.31
C LEU A 148 -15.11 -6.26 9.72
N GLU A 149 -15.33 -7.37 9.02
CA GLU A 149 -16.39 -8.33 9.34
C GLU A 149 -16.21 -8.91 10.76
N GLY A 150 -15.00 -9.32 11.11
CA GLY A 150 -14.70 -9.85 12.44
C GLY A 150 -14.90 -8.81 13.55
N PHE A 151 -14.51 -7.56 13.30
CA PHE A 151 -14.74 -6.46 14.23
C PHE A 151 -16.23 -6.14 14.38
N TYR A 152 -16.99 -6.11 13.30
CA TYR A 152 -18.44 -5.88 13.34
C TYR A 152 -19.16 -6.98 14.12
N LYS A 153 -18.84 -8.26 13.87
CA LYS A 153 -19.40 -9.38 14.64
C LYS A 153 -19.16 -9.21 16.13
N ALA A 154 -17.92 -8.89 16.51
CA ALA A 154 -17.57 -8.66 17.90
C ALA A 154 -18.34 -7.47 18.51
N PHE A 155 -18.44 -6.36 17.78
CA PHE A 155 -19.18 -5.17 18.21
C PHE A 155 -20.67 -5.48 18.40
N VAL A 156 -21.30 -6.16 17.44
CA VAL A 156 -22.72 -6.49 17.49
C VAL A 156 -23.03 -7.43 18.66
N VAL A 157 -22.24 -8.47 18.85
CA VAL A 157 -22.42 -9.40 20.00
C VAL A 157 -22.35 -8.65 21.34
N HIS A 158 -21.50 -7.64 21.45
CA HIS A 158 -21.30 -6.91 22.70
C HIS A 158 -22.29 -5.76 22.91
N CYS A 159 -22.53 -4.96 21.87
CA CYS A 159 -23.30 -3.72 21.97
C CYS A 159 -24.75 -3.85 21.45
N VAL A 160 -25.01 -4.83 20.56
CA VAL A 160 -26.30 -4.97 19.85
C VAL A 160 -26.78 -6.43 19.90
N PRO A 161 -27.08 -6.98 21.07
CA PRO A 161 -27.41 -8.41 21.22
C PRO A 161 -28.53 -8.92 20.32
N GLU A 162 -29.47 -8.04 19.95
CA GLU A 162 -30.58 -8.36 19.04
C GLU A 162 -30.12 -8.71 17.61
N GLY A 163 -28.89 -8.29 17.22
CA GLY A 163 -28.29 -8.55 15.93
C GLY A 163 -27.21 -9.65 15.95
N ALA A 164 -27.07 -10.38 17.06
CA ALA A 164 -25.97 -11.35 17.25
C ALA A 164 -25.98 -12.53 16.26
N ASP A 165 -27.14 -12.84 15.66
CA ASP A 165 -27.29 -13.90 14.67
C ASP A 165 -26.91 -13.47 13.24
N GLU A 166 -26.63 -12.17 13.03
CA GLU A 166 -26.25 -11.64 11.72
C GLU A 166 -24.83 -12.10 11.34
N THR A 167 -24.69 -12.58 10.13
CA THR A 167 -23.40 -13.08 9.61
C THR A 167 -22.84 -12.24 8.49
N GLU A 168 -23.71 -11.59 7.71
CA GLU A 168 -23.31 -10.81 6.54
C GLU A 168 -22.87 -9.39 6.93
N ILE A 169 -21.75 -8.94 6.40
CA ILE A 169 -21.16 -7.62 6.75
C ILE A 169 -22.13 -6.46 6.56
N ILE A 170 -23.01 -6.53 5.55
CA ILE A 170 -24.00 -5.47 5.28
C ILE A 170 -25.14 -5.50 6.31
N ALA A 171 -25.57 -6.67 6.77
CA ALA A 171 -26.56 -6.81 7.82
C ALA A 171 -26.01 -6.31 9.16
N LEU A 172 -24.78 -6.71 9.50
CA LEU A 172 -24.06 -6.20 10.66
C LEU A 172 -23.95 -4.67 10.64
N ALA A 173 -23.56 -4.08 9.49
CA ALA A 173 -23.46 -2.62 9.34
C ALA A 173 -24.80 -1.91 9.56
N LYS A 174 -25.91 -2.48 9.10
CA LYS A 174 -27.26 -1.93 9.35
C LYS A 174 -27.64 -1.98 10.83
N SER A 175 -27.35 -3.09 11.51
CA SER A 175 -27.60 -3.24 12.96
C SER A 175 -26.75 -2.25 13.76
N ILE A 176 -25.47 -2.06 13.40
CA ILE A 176 -24.60 -1.05 13.99
C ILE A 176 -25.15 0.35 13.75
N LYS A 177 -25.52 0.70 12.49
CA LYS A 177 -26.12 2.01 12.18
C LYS A 177 -27.35 2.28 13.02
N LYS A 178 -28.25 1.29 13.15
CA LYS A 178 -29.46 1.39 13.99
C LYS A 178 -29.10 1.66 15.45
N TYR A 179 -28.17 0.91 16.01
CA TYR A 179 -27.68 1.10 17.38
C TYR A 179 -27.11 2.49 17.59
N LEU A 180 -26.21 2.96 16.71
CA LEU A 180 -25.63 4.27 16.80
C LEU A 180 -26.69 5.39 16.73
N SER A 181 -27.69 5.25 15.85
CA SER A 181 -28.77 6.23 15.72
C SER A 181 -29.63 6.34 16.99
N GLN A 182 -29.67 5.30 17.79
CA GLN A 182 -30.39 5.28 19.07
C GLN A 182 -29.53 5.78 20.24
N THR A 183 -28.21 5.61 20.13
CA THR A 183 -27.25 5.92 21.20
C THR A 183 -26.76 7.38 21.11
N ILE A 184 -26.62 7.92 19.91
CA ILE A 184 -26.10 9.27 19.68
C ILE A 184 -27.27 10.25 19.61
N GLY A 185 -27.27 11.24 20.51
CA GLY A 185 -28.38 12.21 20.60
C GLY A 185 -28.44 13.24 19.49
N SER A 186 -27.33 13.55 18.82
CA SER A 186 -27.26 14.50 17.70
C SER A 186 -26.11 14.16 16.78
N TYR A 187 -26.39 13.94 15.50
CA TYR A 187 -25.41 13.59 14.47
C TYR A 187 -25.95 13.98 13.08
N PRO A 188 -25.07 14.22 12.08
CA PRO A 188 -25.48 14.31 10.69
C PRO A 188 -25.90 12.91 10.19
N ASP A 189 -27.05 12.76 9.56
CA ASP A 189 -27.55 11.48 9.03
C ASP A 189 -26.55 10.82 8.07
N GLU A 190 -25.81 11.64 7.31
CA GLU A 190 -24.77 11.22 6.38
C GLU A 190 -23.64 10.48 7.09
N ALA A 191 -23.25 10.91 8.31
CA ALA A 191 -22.17 10.27 9.07
C ALA A 191 -22.50 8.82 9.41
N LEU A 192 -23.75 8.53 9.84
CA LEU A 192 -24.18 7.16 10.11
C LEU A 192 -24.41 6.36 8.83
N THR A 193 -24.81 7.02 7.74
CA THR A 193 -24.97 6.38 6.44
C THR A 193 -23.64 5.90 5.89
N MET A 194 -22.53 6.59 6.20
CA MET A 194 -21.18 6.16 5.82
C MET A 194 -20.82 4.78 6.37
N VAL A 195 -21.34 4.37 7.53
CA VAL A 195 -21.11 3.02 8.07
C VAL A 195 -21.53 1.94 7.07
N THR A 196 -22.71 2.09 6.48
CA THR A 196 -23.21 1.13 5.48
C THR A 196 -22.52 1.30 4.13
N HIS A 197 -22.23 2.51 3.69
CA HIS A 197 -21.54 2.79 2.42
C HIS A 197 -20.12 2.22 2.40
N ILE A 198 -19.36 2.41 3.48
CA ILE A 198 -18.02 1.85 3.61
C ILE A 198 -18.09 0.32 3.58
N SER A 199 -19.02 -0.28 4.30
CA SER A 199 -19.21 -1.73 4.30
C SER A 199 -19.54 -2.28 2.92
N HIS A 200 -20.39 -1.61 2.15
CA HIS A 200 -20.65 -1.97 0.75
C HIS A 200 -19.41 -1.82 -0.14
N THR A 201 -18.60 -0.79 0.09
CA THR A 201 -17.38 -0.58 -0.69
C THR A 201 -16.36 -1.67 -0.43
N VAL A 202 -16.14 -2.02 0.84
CA VAL A 202 -15.22 -3.09 1.25
C VAL A 202 -15.70 -4.45 0.75
N ASP A 203 -16.99 -4.75 0.87
CA ASP A 203 -17.60 -5.99 0.37
C ASP A 203 -17.43 -6.13 -1.16
N ARG A 204 -17.75 -5.07 -1.92
CA ARG A 204 -17.59 -5.08 -3.39
C ARG A 204 -16.13 -5.19 -3.81
N ALA A 205 -15.23 -4.52 -3.11
CA ALA A 205 -13.80 -4.65 -3.39
C ALA A 205 -13.34 -6.11 -3.20
N ARG A 206 -13.73 -6.74 -2.10
CA ARG A 206 -13.42 -8.16 -1.84
C ARG A 206 -14.04 -9.07 -2.89
N ASN A 207 -15.30 -8.84 -3.28
CA ASN A 207 -16.01 -9.69 -4.23
C ASN A 207 -15.47 -9.56 -5.67
N ARG A 208 -14.69 -8.54 -5.98
CA ARG A 208 -14.14 -8.33 -7.33
C ARG A 208 -12.63 -8.50 -7.42
N PHE A 209 -11.90 -8.14 -6.37
CA PHE A 209 -10.45 -8.01 -6.38
C PHE A 209 -9.75 -8.86 -5.31
N SER A 210 -10.40 -9.87 -4.73
CA SER A 210 -9.74 -10.76 -3.78
C SER A 210 -8.97 -11.87 -4.48
N GLU A 211 -8.09 -12.54 -3.73
CA GLU A 211 -7.32 -13.70 -4.21
C GLU A 211 -8.16 -14.82 -4.84
N ALA A 212 -9.47 -14.87 -4.56
CA ALA A 212 -10.37 -15.85 -5.13
C ALA A 212 -10.87 -15.48 -6.56
N HIS A 213 -10.58 -14.27 -7.03
CA HIS A 213 -11.01 -13.76 -8.33
C HIS A 213 -9.79 -13.54 -9.23
N PHE A 214 -9.65 -14.36 -10.26
CA PHE A 214 -8.49 -14.37 -11.16
C PHE A 214 -8.60 -13.41 -12.33
N ASP A 215 -9.75 -12.76 -12.50
CA ASP A 215 -10.02 -11.95 -13.69
C ASP A 215 -9.56 -10.50 -13.57
N GLU A 216 -9.44 -9.97 -12.35
CA GLU A 216 -9.05 -8.57 -12.10
C GLU A 216 -8.04 -8.48 -10.96
N GLU A 217 -6.88 -7.87 -11.24
CA GLU A 217 -5.85 -7.59 -10.25
C GLU A 217 -6.21 -6.33 -9.44
N ALA A 218 -5.99 -6.40 -8.12
CA ALA A 218 -6.15 -5.23 -7.27
C ALA A 218 -5.02 -4.24 -7.50
N ALA A 219 -5.38 -2.99 -7.77
CA ALA A 219 -4.38 -1.93 -7.83
C ALA A 219 -4.02 -1.46 -6.40
N ARG A 220 -2.78 -0.99 -6.21
CA ARG A 220 -2.28 -0.46 -4.94
C ARG A 220 -3.21 0.58 -4.31
N TRP A 221 -3.69 1.55 -5.11
CA TRP A 221 -4.58 2.60 -4.62
C TRP A 221 -5.86 2.03 -4.00
N LEU A 222 -6.40 0.93 -4.56
CA LEU A 222 -7.60 0.28 -4.05
C LEU A 222 -7.32 -0.39 -2.70
N ALA A 223 -6.21 -1.13 -2.57
CA ALA A 223 -5.81 -1.77 -1.32
C ALA A 223 -5.62 -0.73 -0.20
N VAL A 224 -4.92 0.38 -0.49
CA VAL A 224 -4.74 1.50 0.46
C VAL A 224 -6.08 2.12 0.82
N TYR A 225 -6.94 2.38 -0.16
CA TYR A 225 -8.26 2.97 0.07
C TYR A 225 -9.13 2.08 0.97
N VAL A 226 -9.22 0.79 0.67
CA VAL A 226 -10.00 -0.18 1.46
C VAL A 226 -9.44 -0.28 2.89
N ARG A 227 -8.12 -0.34 3.03
CA ARG A 227 -7.43 -0.30 4.33
C ARG A 227 -7.83 0.92 5.15
N ASP A 228 -7.83 2.12 4.55
CA ASP A 228 -8.14 3.37 5.25
C ASP A 228 -9.62 3.46 5.63
N LEU A 229 -10.52 2.94 4.79
CA LEU A 229 -11.93 2.80 5.11
C LEU A 229 -12.15 1.90 6.32
N VAL A 230 -11.48 0.74 6.38
CA VAL A 230 -11.56 -0.19 7.51
C VAL A 230 -11.04 0.47 8.79
N ASN A 231 -9.88 1.12 8.74
CA ASN A 231 -9.34 1.86 9.88
C ASN A 231 -10.29 2.96 10.38
N THR A 232 -10.92 3.68 9.46
CA THR A 232 -11.89 4.74 9.79
C THR A 232 -13.09 4.17 10.52
N GLN A 233 -13.63 3.03 10.05
CA GLN A 233 -14.75 2.36 10.70
C GLN A 233 -14.42 1.85 12.10
N ILE A 234 -13.28 1.18 12.25
CA ILE A 234 -12.84 0.66 13.54
C ILE A 234 -12.66 1.82 14.54
N ARG A 235 -12.01 2.91 14.13
CA ARG A 235 -11.84 4.10 14.99
C ARG A 235 -13.16 4.70 15.40
N LEU A 236 -14.11 4.86 14.47
CA LEU A 236 -15.45 5.37 14.80
C LEU A 236 -16.08 4.51 15.89
N LEU A 237 -16.10 3.20 15.70
CA LEU A 237 -16.80 2.30 16.61
C LEU A 237 -16.12 2.15 17.97
N LEU A 238 -14.80 2.33 18.05
CA LEU A 238 -14.06 2.35 19.32
C LEU A 238 -14.46 3.50 20.25
N HIS A 239 -15.14 4.55 19.76
CA HIS A 239 -15.72 5.59 20.61
C HIS A 239 -16.95 5.14 21.38
N PHE A 240 -17.55 4.01 20.99
CA PHE A 240 -18.77 3.46 21.59
C PHE A 240 -18.54 2.12 22.32
N PHE A 241 -17.26 1.84 22.58
CA PHE A 241 -16.78 0.62 23.22
C PHE A 241 -16.60 0.74 24.73
#